data_1a0f806010bb396329814d25230efe0c
#
_entry.id   1a0f806010bb396329814d25230efe0c
#
_cell.length_a   1.000
_cell.length_b   1.000
_cell.length_c   1.000
_cell.angle_alpha   90.00
_cell.angle_beta   90.00
_cell.angle_gamma   90.00
#
_symmetry.space_group_name_H-M   'P 1'
#
loop_
_entity.id
_entity.type
_entity.pdbx_description
1 polymer ?
#
loop_
_entity_poly.entity_id
_entity_poly.type
_entity_poly.pdbx_seq_one_letter_code
_entity_poly.pdbx_strand_id
1 'polypeptide(L)'
;MTAGLLEPFAYDYMVNAMWVSALVGGVCAFLSAYLMLKGWSLIGDALSHSIVPGVAGAYMLGLPFAIGAFFSGALAAGAMLFLNQRTKLREDAIIGLIFTSFFGLGLFMISLSPASVNIQTIVLGNVLAVTPADTLQLVIIAGVSLAILLVKWKDLMVAFFDENHARSIGLNPDLLRVLFFTLLSASTVAALQTVGAFLVIAMVVTPGATAYLLTDRFSRLIVISVAVGSTTCFLGAYLSYFLDGATGGIIICLQTAIFLAAFLLAPKHGMLAARRRAREALEAGQ
;
A
#
# COMPACT_ATOMS: atom_id res chain seq x y z
N MET A 1 18.43 13.74 30.28
CA MET A 1 17.22 13.58 29.46
C MET A 1 17.46 13.72 27.95
N THR A 2 18.51 14.34 27.48
CA THR A 2 18.85 14.45 26.03
C THR A 2 19.51 13.19 25.46
N ALA A 3 20.05 12.29 26.29
CA ALA A 3 20.59 11.00 25.86
C ALA A 3 19.51 10.05 25.32
N GLY A 4 18.28 10.15 25.81
CA GLY A 4 17.20 9.24 25.41
C GLY A 4 16.71 9.41 23.98
N LEU A 5 16.73 10.60 23.39
CA LEU A 5 16.21 10.81 22.02
C LEU A 5 17.06 10.16 20.90
N LEU A 6 18.35 10.00 21.14
CA LEU A 6 19.26 9.33 20.20
C LEU A 6 19.44 7.84 20.49
N GLU A 7 18.85 7.35 21.55
CA GLU A 7 18.98 5.95 22.00
C GLU A 7 18.54 4.93 20.95
N PRO A 8 17.41 5.11 20.22
CA PRO A 8 17.02 4.17 19.13
C PRO A 8 18.06 4.00 18.04
N PHE A 9 18.89 5.03 17.79
CA PHE A 9 19.94 4.97 16.76
C PHE A 9 21.18 4.18 17.22
N ALA A 10 21.28 3.85 18.51
CA ALA A 10 22.36 3.02 19.04
C ALA A 10 22.12 1.52 18.79
N TYR A 11 20.90 1.14 18.38
CA TYR A 11 20.55 -0.26 18.14
C TYR A 11 20.39 -0.53 16.64
N ASP A 12 21.22 -1.42 16.08
CA ASP A 12 21.23 -1.74 14.65
C ASP A 12 19.86 -2.24 14.15
N TYR A 13 19.14 -3.03 14.95
CA TYR A 13 17.81 -3.52 14.59
C TYR A 13 16.78 -2.37 14.47
N MET A 14 16.88 -1.33 15.30
CA MET A 14 15.99 -0.17 15.24
C MET A 14 16.29 0.68 14.01
N VAL A 15 17.57 0.94 13.74
CA VAL A 15 18.01 1.67 12.54
C VAL A 15 17.53 0.95 11.28
N ASN A 16 17.71 -0.37 11.23
CA ASN A 16 17.22 -1.19 10.13
C ASN A 16 15.69 -1.10 10.00
N ALA A 17 14.94 -1.27 11.09
CA ALA A 17 13.48 -1.17 11.09
C ALA A 17 12.99 0.19 10.61
N MET A 18 13.60 1.31 11.03
CA MET A 18 13.24 2.65 10.60
C MET A 18 13.44 2.84 9.09
N TRP A 19 14.61 2.45 8.55
CA TRP A 19 14.90 2.62 7.12
C TRP A 19 14.10 1.67 6.23
N VAL A 20 13.95 0.42 6.65
CA VAL A 20 13.12 -0.57 5.95
C VAL A 20 11.67 -0.10 5.88
N SER A 21 11.10 0.34 7.00
CA SER A 21 9.74 0.86 7.03
C SER A 21 9.57 2.09 6.14
N ALA A 22 10.55 3.02 6.17
CA ALA A 22 10.52 4.21 5.32
C ALA A 22 10.57 3.88 3.83
N LEU A 23 11.40 2.92 3.43
CA LEU A 23 11.51 2.47 2.05
C LEU A 23 10.21 1.81 1.58
N VAL A 24 9.68 0.88 2.37
CA VAL A 24 8.41 0.21 2.08
C VAL A 24 7.26 1.22 2.01
N GLY A 25 7.19 2.11 3.01
CA GLY A 25 6.19 3.17 3.04
C GLY A 25 6.27 4.07 1.82
N GLY A 26 7.46 4.40 1.34
CA GLY A 26 7.68 5.19 0.13
C GLY A 26 7.19 4.51 -1.14
N VAL A 27 7.52 3.22 -1.34
CA VAL A 27 7.07 2.46 -2.51
C VAL A 27 5.56 2.23 -2.49
N CYS A 28 5.01 1.83 -1.36
CA CYS A 28 3.56 1.66 -1.20
C CYS A 28 2.81 2.98 -1.41
N ALA A 29 3.35 4.10 -0.91
CA ALA A 29 2.78 5.42 -1.11
C ALA A 29 2.87 5.90 -2.57
N PHE A 30 3.91 5.53 -3.31
CA PHE A 30 3.99 5.80 -4.75
C PHE A 30 2.87 5.07 -5.49
N LEU A 31 2.69 3.78 -5.21
CA LEU A 31 1.59 2.98 -5.78
C LEU A 31 0.21 3.52 -5.36
N SER A 32 0.08 3.95 -4.11
CA SER A 32 -1.13 4.58 -3.55
C SER A 32 -1.61 5.78 -4.37
N ALA A 33 -0.68 6.59 -4.89
CA ALA A 33 -1.01 7.74 -5.72
C ALA A 33 -1.81 7.35 -6.98
N TYR A 34 -1.45 6.23 -7.62
CA TYR A 34 -2.18 5.72 -8.79
C TYR A 34 -3.51 5.08 -8.44
N LEU A 35 -3.57 4.38 -7.30
CA LEU A 35 -4.83 3.81 -6.83
C LEU A 35 -5.86 4.89 -6.54
N MET A 36 -5.42 6.02 -5.97
CA MET A 36 -6.29 7.18 -5.76
C MET A 36 -6.74 7.82 -7.08
N LEU A 37 -5.88 7.87 -8.10
CA LEU A 37 -6.23 8.39 -9.43
C LEU A 37 -7.38 7.61 -10.08
N LYS A 38 -7.41 6.30 -9.90
CA LYS A 38 -8.46 5.40 -10.44
C LYS A 38 -9.64 5.20 -9.47
N GLY A 39 -9.54 5.63 -8.21
CA GLY A 39 -10.53 5.32 -7.18
C GLY A 39 -10.47 3.88 -6.69
N TRP A 40 -9.35 3.21 -6.85
CA TRP A 40 -9.15 1.79 -6.51
C TRP A 40 -8.62 1.60 -5.07
N SER A 41 -9.20 2.28 -4.12
CA SER A 41 -8.75 2.25 -2.72
C SER A 41 -8.81 0.85 -2.08
N LEU A 42 -9.75 -0.01 -2.48
CA LEU A 42 -9.93 -1.35 -1.91
C LEU A 42 -8.98 -2.41 -2.47
N ILE A 43 -8.26 -2.14 -3.55
CA ILE A 43 -7.36 -3.15 -4.18
C ILE A 43 -6.22 -3.54 -3.26
N GLY A 44 -5.65 -2.59 -2.51
CA GLY A 44 -4.58 -2.88 -1.55
C GLY A 44 -5.01 -3.87 -0.48
N ASP A 45 -6.21 -3.69 0.06
CA ASP A 45 -6.83 -4.59 1.03
C ASP A 45 -7.11 -5.97 0.41
N ALA A 46 -7.75 -5.98 -0.75
CA ALA A 46 -8.06 -7.22 -1.46
C ALA A 46 -6.82 -8.04 -1.79
N LEU A 47 -5.74 -7.42 -2.25
CA LEU A 47 -4.48 -8.11 -2.54
C LEU A 47 -3.83 -8.65 -1.27
N SER A 48 -3.80 -7.88 -0.18
CA SER A 48 -3.20 -8.31 1.09
C SER A 48 -3.85 -9.58 1.65
N HIS A 49 -5.13 -9.76 1.44
CA HIS A 49 -5.86 -10.96 1.87
C HIS A 49 -5.88 -12.07 0.81
N SER A 50 -5.79 -11.73 -0.47
CA SER A 50 -5.77 -12.72 -1.57
C SER A 50 -4.48 -13.55 -1.63
N ILE A 51 -3.45 -13.18 -0.89
CA ILE A 51 -2.22 -13.98 -0.80
C ILE A 51 -2.34 -15.18 0.16
N VAL A 52 -3.34 -15.21 1.03
CA VAL A 52 -3.51 -16.26 2.06
C VAL A 52 -3.49 -17.68 1.47
N PRO A 53 -4.22 -18.01 0.39
CA PRO A 53 -4.16 -19.35 -0.18
C PRO A 53 -2.78 -19.69 -0.76
N GLY A 54 -2.06 -18.70 -1.28
CA GLY A 54 -0.70 -18.92 -1.76
C GLY A 54 0.28 -19.22 -0.64
N VAL A 55 0.18 -18.52 0.49
CA VAL A 55 0.98 -18.82 1.69
C VAL A 55 0.65 -20.21 2.23
N ALA A 56 -0.64 -20.55 2.32
CA ALA A 56 -1.08 -21.87 2.76
C ALA A 56 -0.57 -22.99 1.83
N GLY A 57 -0.68 -22.79 0.51
CA GLY A 57 -0.19 -23.72 -0.49
C GLY A 57 1.33 -23.90 -0.47
N ALA A 58 2.09 -22.79 -0.34
CA ALA A 58 3.53 -22.84 -0.20
C ALA A 58 3.96 -23.64 1.05
N TYR A 59 3.26 -23.42 2.16
CA TYR A 59 3.48 -24.19 3.38
C TYR A 59 3.27 -25.69 3.16
N MET A 60 2.16 -26.08 2.53
CA MET A 60 1.82 -27.48 2.26
C MET A 60 2.83 -28.15 1.31
N LEU A 61 3.45 -27.38 0.42
CA LEU A 61 4.44 -27.85 -0.56
C LEU A 61 5.89 -27.71 -0.09
N GLY A 62 6.13 -27.16 1.11
CA GLY A 62 7.49 -26.89 1.60
C GLY A 62 8.25 -25.81 0.82
N LEU A 63 7.52 -24.92 0.13
CA LEU A 63 8.09 -23.82 -0.66
C LEU A 63 8.22 -22.53 0.19
N PRO A 64 9.09 -21.59 -0.21
CA PRO A 64 9.17 -20.29 0.43
C PRO A 64 7.82 -19.55 0.36
N PHE A 65 7.35 -19.01 1.47
CA PHE A 65 6.05 -18.31 1.57
C PHE A 65 5.93 -17.14 0.59
N ALA A 66 7.04 -16.43 0.34
CA ALA A 66 7.11 -15.31 -0.61
C ALA A 66 6.64 -15.71 -2.02
N ILE A 67 7.08 -16.88 -2.48
CA ILE A 67 6.73 -17.37 -3.82
C ILE A 67 5.23 -17.64 -3.90
N GLY A 68 4.68 -18.39 -2.94
CA GLY A 68 3.25 -18.68 -2.92
C GLY A 68 2.39 -17.42 -2.81
N ALA A 69 2.77 -16.52 -1.91
CA ALA A 69 2.11 -15.23 -1.75
C ALA A 69 2.11 -14.40 -3.03
N PHE A 70 3.27 -14.30 -3.71
CA PHE A 70 3.40 -13.56 -4.98
C PHE A 70 2.52 -14.15 -6.08
N PHE A 71 2.55 -15.46 -6.28
CA PHE A 71 1.73 -16.11 -7.30
C PHE A 71 0.23 -15.96 -7.01
N SER A 72 -0.18 -16.11 -5.76
CA SER A 72 -1.59 -15.92 -5.39
C SER A 72 -2.04 -14.47 -5.57
N GLY A 73 -1.23 -13.49 -5.14
CA GLY A 73 -1.51 -12.07 -5.36
C GLY A 73 -1.56 -11.70 -6.85
N ALA A 74 -0.62 -12.20 -7.65
CA ALA A 74 -0.60 -12.00 -9.09
C ALA A 74 -1.82 -12.64 -9.78
N LEU A 75 -2.23 -13.84 -9.33
CA LEU A 75 -3.42 -14.52 -9.85
C LEU A 75 -4.70 -13.75 -9.49
N ALA A 76 -4.81 -13.25 -8.27
CA ALA A 76 -5.94 -12.43 -7.85
C ALA A 76 -6.01 -11.12 -8.64
N ALA A 77 -4.89 -10.43 -8.81
CA ALA A 77 -4.80 -9.22 -9.64
C ALA A 77 -5.17 -9.51 -11.11
N GLY A 78 -4.67 -10.60 -11.67
CA GLY A 78 -5.02 -11.06 -13.01
C GLY A 78 -6.51 -11.39 -13.16
N ALA A 79 -7.10 -12.05 -12.16
CA ALA A 79 -8.54 -12.36 -12.13
C ALA A 79 -9.39 -11.07 -12.05
N MET A 80 -8.97 -10.07 -11.24
CA MET A 80 -9.63 -8.76 -11.19
C MET A 80 -9.60 -8.07 -12.56
N LEU A 81 -8.42 -8.04 -13.22
CA LEU A 81 -8.27 -7.45 -14.54
C LEU A 81 -9.12 -8.19 -15.59
N PHE A 82 -9.11 -9.50 -15.59
CA PHE A 82 -9.88 -10.32 -16.53
C PHE A 82 -11.38 -10.08 -16.38
N LEU A 83 -11.90 -10.08 -15.16
CA LEU A 83 -13.32 -9.82 -14.90
C LEU A 83 -13.71 -8.39 -15.28
N ASN A 84 -12.86 -7.41 -14.98
CA ASN A 84 -13.13 -6.02 -15.33
C ASN A 84 -13.24 -5.81 -16.86
N GLN A 85 -12.43 -6.53 -17.65
CA GLN A 85 -12.50 -6.47 -19.13
C GLN A 85 -13.67 -7.23 -19.74
N ARG A 86 -14.18 -8.27 -19.07
CA ARG A 86 -15.20 -9.19 -19.61
C ARG A 86 -16.59 -8.93 -19.06
N THR A 87 -16.74 -8.18 -18.00
CA THR A 87 -18.03 -7.91 -17.36
C THR A 87 -18.29 -6.41 -17.25
N LYS A 88 -19.56 -6.05 -17.09
CA LYS A 88 -19.97 -4.67 -16.78
C LYS A 88 -20.20 -4.46 -15.27
N LEU A 89 -19.61 -5.33 -14.44
CA LEU A 89 -19.72 -5.20 -13.00
C LEU A 89 -18.93 -3.97 -12.53
N ARG A 90 -19.38 -3.39 -11.43
CA ARG A 90 -18.64 -2.30 -10.77
C ARG A 90 -17.31 -2.84 -10.22
N GLU A 91 -16.29 -2.03 -10.30
CA GLU A 91 -14.94 -2.42 -9.87
C GLU A 91 -14.90 -2.88 -8.41
N ASP A 92 -15.63 -2.22 -7.53
CA ASP A 92 -15.74 -2.59 -6.10
C ASP A 92 -16.35 -4.00 -5.93
N ALA A 93 -17.33 -4.37 -6.75
CA ALA A 93 -17.94 -5.70 -6.71
C ALA A 93 -16.96 -6.79 -7.17
N ILE A 94 -16.16 -6.52 -8.20
CA ILE A 94 -15.11 -7.43 -8.69
C ILE A 94 -14.04 -7.61 -7.62
N ILE A 95 -13.57 -6.52 -7.02
CA ILE A 95 -12.57 -6.54 -5.95
C ILE A 95 -13.10 -7.35 -4.76
N GLY A 96 -14.33 -7.08 -4.31
CA GLY A 96 -14.96 -7.80 -3.20
C GLY A 96 -15.14 -9.30 -3.48
N LEU A 97 -15.55 -9.67 -4.72
CA LEU A 97 -15.71 -11.05 -5.12
C LEU A 97 -14.38 -11.82 -5.09
N ILE A 98 -13.34 -11.26 -5.69
CA ILE A 98 -12.00 -11.90 -5.73
C ILE A 98 -11.42 -11.98 -4.32
N PHE A 99 -11.51 -10.89 -3.52
CA PHE A 99 -11.10 -10.89 -2.13
C PHE A 99 -11.73 -12.02 -1.33
N THR A 100 -13.07 -12.10 -1.34
CA THR A 100 -13.80 -13.10 -0.55
C THR A 100 -13.53 -14.51 -1.02
N SER A 101 -13.41 -14.74 -2.33
CA SER A 101 -13.13 -16.05 -2.92
C SER A 101 -11.72 -16.54 -2.53
N PHE A 102 -10.70 -15.69 -2.69
CA PHE A 102 -9.33 -16.07 -2.34
C PHE A 102 -9.15 -16.22 -0.83
N PHE A 103 -9.68 -15.30 -0.04
CA PHE A 103 -9.59 -15.38 1.41
C PHE A 103 -10.32 -16.63 1.95
N GLY A 104 -11.53 -16.92 1.44
CA GLY A 104 -12.26 -18.12 1.79
C GLY A 104 -11.53 -19.40 1.41
N LEU A 105 -10.91 -19.45 0.21
CA LEU A 105 -10.06 -20.55 -0.22
C LEU A 105 -8.86 -20.72 0.71
N GLY A 106 -8.20 -19.63 1.10
CA GLY A 106 -7.08 -19.66 2.02
C GLY A 106 -7.45 -20.20 3.39
N LEU A 107 -8.57 -19.74 3.96
CA LEU A 107 -9.08 -20.26 5.23
C LEU A 107 -9.44 -21.75 5.14
N PHE A 108 -10.03 -22.17 4.03
CA PHE A 108 -10.33 -23.58 3.77
C PHE A 108 -9.05 -24.43 3.74
N MET A 109 -8.01 -23.98 3.02
CA MET A 109 -6.72 -24.69 2.96
C MET A 109 -6.06 -24.78 4.33
N ILE A 110 -6.08 -23.71 5.13
CA ILE A 110 -5.54 -23.70 6.49
C ILE A 110 -6.31 -24.67 7.38
N SER A 111 -7.62 -24.78 7.26
CA SER A 111 -8.45 -25.68 8.06
C SER A 111 -8.17 -27.16 7.79
N LEU A 112 -7.70 -27.48 6.58
CA LEU A 112 -7.30 -28.86 6.21
C LEU A 112 -5.89 -29.24 6.72
N SER A 113 -5.06 -28.24 7.05
CA SER A 113 -3.70 -28.46 7.54
C SER A 113 -3.69 -28.27 9.06
N PRO A 114 -3.37 -29.31 9.86
CA PRO A 114 -3.28 -29.20 11.31
C PRO A 114 -2.05 -28.41 11.78
N ALA A 115 -1.33 -27.80 10.86
CA ALA A 115 -0.13 -27.01 11.16
C ALA A 115 -0.53 -25.66 11.76
N SER A 116 0.05 -25.35 12.89
CA SER A 116 -0.08 -24.08 13.60
C SER A 116 0.63 -22.94 12.85
N VAL A 117 0.14 -22.60 11.64
CA VAL A 117 0.54 -21.33 11.02
C VAL A 117 0.00 -20.24 11.93
N ASN A 118 0.88 -19.52 12.60
CA ASN A 118 0.47 -18.43 13.47
C ASN A 118 0.00 -17.25 12.60
N ILE A 119 -1.30 -17.27 12.25
CA ILE A 119 -1.97 -16.26 11.44
C ILE A 119 -1.76 -14.87 12.07
N GLN A 120 -1.70 -14.80 13.39
CA GLN A 120 -1.46 -13.55 14.12
C GLN A 120 -0.11 -12.92 13.74
N THR A 121 0.94 -13.70 13.56
CA THR A 121 2.26 -13.18 13.16
C THR A 121 2.24 -12.65 11.73
N ILE A 122 1.50 -13.29 10.82
CA ILE A 122 1.37 -12.83 9.42
C ILE A 122 0.56 -11.54 9.36
N VAL A 123 -0.50 -11.45 10.15
CA VAL A 123 -1.43 -10.31 10.16
C VAL A 123 -0.84 -9.08 10.84
N LEU A 124 -0.23 -9.27 12.01
CA LEU A 124 0.36 -8.17 12.77
C LEU A 124 1.76 -7.77 12.29
N GLY A 125 2.48 -8.70 11.66
CA GLY A 125 3.88 -8.52 11.28
C GLY A 125 4.82 -8.37 12.48
N ASN A 126 6.09 -8.33 12.22
CA ASN A 126 7.10 -7.98 13.23
C ASN A 126 8.24 -7.20 12.58
N VAL A 127 8.04 -5.90 12.42
CA VAL A 127 9.01 -4.97 11.80
C VAL A 127 10.38 -5.01 12.50
N LEU A 128 10.40 -5.28 13.81
CA LEU A 128 11.62 -5.28 14.61
C LEU A 128 12.43 -6.57 14.48
N ALA A 129 11.81 -7.66 13.99
CA ALA A 129 12.46 -8.98 13.86
C ALA A 129 12.77 -9.35 12.39
N VAL A 130 12.90 -8.37 11.50
CA VAL A 130 13.23 -8.58 10.09
C VAL A 130 14.68 -9.08 9.98
N THR A 131 14.88 -10.23 9.35
CA THR A 131 16.22 -10.79 9.16
C THR A 131 17.02 -10.00 8.10
N PRO A 132 18.36 -10.04 8.13
CA PRO A 132 19.17 -9.41 7.09
C PRO A 132 18.86 -9.92 5.67
N ALA A 133 18.49 -11.19 5.54
CA ALA A 133 18.09 -11.78 4.25
C ALA A 133 16.76 -11.20 3.75
N ASP A 134 15.77 -11.08 4.64
CA ASP A 134 14.48 -10.46 4.31
C ASP A 134 14.63 -8.97 3.97
N THR A 135 15.50 -8.27 4.71
CA THR A 135 15.85 -6.87 4.42
C THR A 135 16.44 -6.72 3.02
N LEU A 136 17.39 -7.57 2.65
CA LEU A 136 18.01 -7.53 1.33
C LEU A 136 16.99 -7.82 0.21
N GLN A 137 16.16 -8.85 0.39
CA GLN A 137 15.10 -9.18 -0.56
C GLN A 137 14.14 -8.01 -0.74
N LEU A 138 13.70 -7.38 0.35
CA LEU A 138 12.81 -6.25 0.35
C LEU A 138 13.43 -5.03 -0.34
N VAL A 139 14.68 -4.70 -0.03
CA VAL A 139 15.40 -3.58 -0.67
C VAL A 139 15.53 -3.79 -2.18
N ILE A 140 15.80 -5.02 -2.62
CA ILE A 140 15.87 -5.35 -4.05
C ILE A 140 14.49 -5.16 -4.70
N ILE A 141 13.43 -5.75 -4.14
CA ILE A 141 12.07 -5.64 -4.70
C ILE A 141 11.61 -4.18 -4.71
N ALA A 142 11.80 -3.46 -3.61
CA ALA A 142 11.43 -2.05 -3.50
C ALA A 142 12.23 -1.17 -4.45
N GLY A 143 13.54 -1.40 -4.56
CA GLY A 143 14.43 -0.66 -5.47
C GLY A 143 14.06 -0.87 -6.94
N VAL A 144 13.85 -2.12 -7.35
CA VAL A 144 13.41 -2.45 -8.72
C VAL A 144 12.04 -1.85 -9.01
N SER A 145 11.08 -2.00 -8.08
CA SER A 145 9.75 -1.43 -8.23
C SER A 145 9.80 0.08 -8.35
N LEU A 146 10.56 0.75 -7.49
CA LEU A 146 10.71 2.21 -7.53
C LEU A 146 11.38 2.67 -8.82
N ALA A 147 12.43 1.99 -9.28
CA ALA A 147 13.10 2.32 -10.54
C ALA A 147 12.14 2.22 -11.73
N ILE A 148 11.37 1.14 -11.84
CA ILE A 148 10.38 0.97 -12.90
C ILE A 148 9.29 2.04 -12.80
N LEU A 149 8.77 2.31 -11.60
CA LEU A 149 7.76 3.35 -11.39
C LEU A 149 8.27 4.73 -11.76
N LEU A 150 9.51 5.08 -11.40
CA LEU A 150 10.13 6.37 -11.77
C LEU A 150 10.36 6.52 -13.27
N VAL A 151 10.72 5.45 -13.97
CA VAL A 151 10.89 5.49 -15.44
C VAL A 151 9.55 5.55 -16.15
N LYS A 152 8.56 4.80 -15.68
CA LYS A 152 7.26 4.64 -16.34
C LYS A 152 6.14 5.50 -15.77
N TRP A 153 6.42 6.42 -14.85
CA TRP A 153 5.38 7.18 -14.16
C TRP A 153 4.47 7.99 -15.09
N LYS A 154 5.01 8.56 -16.19
CA LYS A 154 4.21 9.33 -17.15
C LYS A 154 3.33 8.41 -18.00
N ASP A 155 3.89 7.29 -18.46
CA ASP A 155 3.17 6.32 -19.28
C ASP A 155 2.01 5.72 -18.47
N LEU A 156 2.29 5.34 -17.21
CA LEU A 156 1.29 4.86 -16.27
C LEU A 156 0.22 5.93 -15.99
N MET A 157 0.62 7.18 -15.76
CA MET A 157 -0.32 8.28 -15.52
C MET A 157 -1.29 8.41 -16.68
N VAL A 158 -0.80 8.47 -17.92
CA VAL A 158 -1.65 8.61 -19.12
C VAL A 158 -2.56 7.40 -19.27
N ALA A 159 -2.03 6.17 -19.13
CA ALA A 159 -2.81 4.95 -19.26
C ALA A 159 -3.92 4.83 -18.19
N PHE A 160 -3.68 5.33 -16.97
CA PHE A 160 -4.66 5.31 -15.90
C PHE A 160 -5.67 6.44 -15.99
N PHE A 161 -5.30 7.58 -16.55
CA PHE A 161 -6.19 8.74 -16.73
C PHE A 161 -7.11 8.57 -17.93
N ASP A 162 -6.54 8.26 -19.11
CA ASP A 162 -7.28 8.10 -20.37
C ASP A 162 -6.66 6.99 -21.24
N GLU A 163 -7.32 5.84 -21.27
CA GLU A 163 -6.87 4.67 -22.03
C GLU A 163 -6.91 4.91 -23.54
N ASN A 164 -7.92 5.67 -24.04
CA ASN A 164 -8.05 5.95 -25.46
C ASN A 164 -6.92 6.87 -25.93
N HIS A 165 -6.61 7.89 -25.13
CA HIS A 165 -5.47 8.75 -25.40
C HIS A 165 -4.14 7.97 -25.36
N ALA A 166 -3.95 7.11 -24.38
CA ALA A 166 -2.75 6.26 -24.30
C ALA A 166 -2.58 5.40 -25.56
N ARG A 167 -3.66 4.78 -26.05
CA ARG A 167 -3.63 3.99 -27.29
C ARG A 167 -3.32 4.86 -28.52
N SER A 168 -3.84 6.08 -28.60
CA SER A 168 -3.62 7.00 -29.75
C SER A 168 -2.16 7.46 -29.88
N ILE A 169 -1.41 7.53 -28.77
CA ILE A 169 0.01 7.87 -28.74
C ILE A 169 0.94 6.64 -28.77
N GLY A 170 0.39 5.45 -29.06
CA GLY A 170 1.16 4.22 -29.23
C GLY A 170 1.52 3.48 -27.95
N LEU A 171 0.98 3.86 -26.79
CA LEU A 171 1.14 3.10 -25.56
C LEU A 171 0.17 1.91 -25.54
N ASN A 172 0.57 0.85 -24.84
CA ASN A 172 -0.30 -0.28 -24.57
C ASN A 172 -0.82 -0.20 -23.12
N PRO A 173 -2.07 0.28 -22.87
CA PRO A 173 -2.61 0.43 -21.53
C PRO A 173 -2.75 -0.89 -20.79
N ASP A 174 -3.03 -2.00 -21.51
CA ASP A 174 -3.22 -3.31 -20.91
C ASP A 174 -1.90 -3.83 -20.35
N LEU A 175 -0.80 -3.67 -21.10
CA LEU A 175 0.55 -4.03 -20.62
C LEU A 175 0.98 -3.18 -19.40
N LEU A 176 0.71 -1.87 -19.46
CA LEU A 176 1.03 -0.96 -18.35
C LEU A 176 0.22 -1.29 -17.10
N ARG A 177 -1.04 -1.70 -17.28
CA ARG A 177 -1.90 -2.16 -16.18
C ARG A 177 -1.36 -3.46 -15.57
N VAL A 178 -1.00 -4.45 -16.39
CA VAL A 178 -0.37 -5.69 -15.91
C VAL A 178 0.93 -5.38 -15.17
N LEU A 179 1.79 -4.53 -15.72
CA LEU A 179 3.03 -4.09 -15.07
C LEU A 179 2.75 -3.48 -13.70
N PHE A 180 1.79 -2.55 -13.61
CA PHE A 180 1.42 -1.90 -12.36
C PHE A 180 0.93 -2.90 -11.30
N PHE A 181 0.04 -3.82 -11.67
CA PHE A 181 -0.47 -4.83 -10.75
C PHE A 181 0.59 -5.84 -10.31
N THR A 182 1.55 -6.16 -11.19
CA THR A 182 2.70 -7.00 -10.84
C THR A 182 3.59 -6.30 -9.81
N LEU A 183 3.88 -5.01 -10.02
CA LEU A 183 4.64 -4.21 -9.06
C LEU A 183 3.89 -4.03 -7.73
N LEU A 184 2.58 -3.79 -7.79
CA LEU A 184 1.74 -3.68 -6.61
C LEU A 184 1.73 -4.99 -5.82
N SER A 185 1.51 -6.13 -6.48
CA SER A 185 1.55 -7.44 -5.84
C SER A 185 2.91 -7.75 -5.23
N ALA A 186 4.01 -7.55 -5.99
CA ALA A 186 5.35 -7.80 -5.49
C ALA A 186 5.69 -6.93 -4.27
N SER A 187 5.39 -5.63 -4.34
CA SER A 187 5.65 -4.69 -3.24
C SER A 187 4.78 -4.98 -2.02
N THR A 188 3.50 -5.31 -2.23
CA THR A 188 2.57 -5.68 -1.15
C THR A 188 3.02 -6.96 -0.44
N VAL A 189 3.44 -8.00 -1.20
CA VAL A 189 3.92 -9.26 -0.63
C VAL A 189 5.21 -9.05 0.15
N ALA A 190 6.17 -8.31 -0.41
CA ALA A 190 7.43 -8.00 0.27
C ALA A 190 7.19 -7.19 1.56
N ALA A 191 6.32 -6.20 1.50
CA ALA A 191 5.92 -5.39 2.64
C ALA A 191 5.22 -6.23 3.72
N LEU A 192 4.30 -7.12 3.32
CA LEU A 192 3.53 -7.94 4.23
C LEU A 192 4.40 -8.86 5.09
N GLN A 193 5.45 -9.44 4.50
CA GLN A 193 6.38 -10.30 5.22
C GLN A 193 7.15 -9.56 6.32
N THR A 194 7.36 -8.26 6.15
CA THR A 194 8.16 -7.45 7.08
C THR A 194 7.28 -6.66 8.05
N VAL A 195 6.25 -5.99 7.55
CA VAL A 195 5.47 -5.04 8.37
C VAL A 195 4.05 -5.51 8.71
N GLY A 196 3.60 -6.64 8.13
CA GLY A 196 2.28 -7.23 8.37
C GLY A 196 1.16 -6.62 7.53
N ALA A 197 0.03 -7.36 7.44
CA ALA A 197 -1.06 -7.04 6.54
C ALA A 197 -1.74 -5.70 6.85
N PHE A 198 -2.06 -5.44 8.10
CA PHE A 198 -2.75 -4.19 8.48
C PHE A 198 -1.97 -2.94 8.12
N LEU A 199 -0.66 -2.96 8.35
CA LEU A 199 0.17 -1.80 8.04
C LEU A 199 0.30 -1.60 6.52
N VAL A 200 0.42 -2.68 5.74
CA VAL A 200 0.50 -2.60 4.27
C VAL A 200 -0.76 -1.97 3.69
N ILE A 201 -1.96 -2.36 4.16
CA ILE A 201 -3.23 -1.77 3.72
C ILE A 201 -3.21 -0.26 3.95
N ALA A 202 -2.83 0.17 5.16
CA ALA A 202 -2.74 1.59 5.48
C ALA A 202 -1.72 2.34 4.61
N MET A 203 -0.54 1.75 4.37
CA MET A 203 0.52 2.35 3.52
C MET A 203 0.10 2.49 2.05
N VAL A 204 -0.73 1.58 1.54
CA VAL A 204 -1.19 1.58 0.14
C VAL A 204 -2.38 2.52 -0.07
N VAL A 205 -3.10 2.92 0.97
CA VAL A 205 -4.31 3.76 0.85
C VAL A 205 -4.08 5.16 1.39
N THR A 206 -3.66 5.28 2.64
CA THR A 206 -3.71 6.56 3.39
C THR A 206 -2.79 7.66 2.84
N PRO A 207 -1.52 7.40 2.42
CA PRO A 207 -0.67 8.45 1.90
C PRO A 207 -1.20 9.07 0.61
N GLY A 208 -1.71 8.23 -0.32
CA GLY A 208 -2.32 8.68 -1.56
C GLY A 208 -3.59 9.49 -1.31
N ALA A 209 -4.47 9.02 -0.42
CA ALA A 209 -5.68 9.74 -0.05
C ALA A 209 -5.36 11.10 0.59
N THR A 210 -4.34 11.16 1.46
CA THR A 210 -3.86 12.41 2.06
C THR A 210 -3.36 13.38 0.99
N ALA A 211 -2.52 12.90 0.07
CA ALA A 211 -1.98 13.71 -1.01
C ALA A 211 -3.06 14.21 -1.97
N TYR A 212 -4.07 13.38 -2.24
CA TYR A 212 -5.22 13.74 -3.09
C TYR A 212 -6.02 14.94 -2.54
N LEU A 213 -6.16 15.02 -1.21
CA LEU A 213 -6.80 16.16 -0.56
C LEU A 213 -6.00 17.47 -0.70
N LEU A 214 -4.67 17.36 -0.80
CA LEU A 214 -3.77 18.51 -0.77
C LEU A 214 -3.50 19.10 -2.16
N THR A 215 -3.61 18.32 -3.25
CA THR A 215 -3.22 18.77 -4.59
C THR A 215 -3.99 18.10 -5.72
N ASP A 216 -4.27 18.88 -6.78
CA ASP A 216 -4.87 18.39 -8.03
C ASP A 216 -3.79 18.01 -9.09
N ARG A 217 -2.51 18.30 -8.84
CA ARG A 217 -1.43 17.99 -9.78
C ARG A 217 -0.85 16.62 -9.46
N PHE A 218 -1.00 15.66 -10.37
CA PHE A 218 -0.58 14.28 -10.14
C PHE A 218 0.90 14.12 -9.78
N SER A 219 1.80 14.88 -10.42
CA SER A 219 3.23 14.84 -10.08
C SER A 219 3.52 15.28 -8.63
N ARG A 220 2.80 16.31 -8.14
CA ARG A 220 2.88 16.73 -6.74
C ARG A 220 2.22 15.72 -5.81
N LEU A 221 1.14 15.08 -6.26
CA LEU A 221 0.45 14.04 -5.50
C LEU A 221 1.39 12.86 -5.20
N ILE A 222 2.16 12.39 -6.20
CA ILE A 222 3.18 11.35 -5.99
C ILE A 222 4.20 11.79 -4.95
N VAL A 223 4.77 12.99 -5.09
CA VAL A 223 5.81 13.49 -4.16
C VAL A 223 5.29 13.61 -2.74
N ILE A 224 4.08 14.19 -2.56
CA ILE A 224 3.46 14.34 -1.24
C ILE A 224 3.13 12.97 -0.65
N SER A 225 2.56 12.07 -1.45
CA SER A 225 2.24 10.71 -1.01
C SER A 225 3.50 9.98 -0.51
N VAL A 226 4.57 9.96 -1.31
CA VAL A 226 5.85 9.32 -0.94
C VAL A 226 6.44 9.98 0.31
N ALA A 227 6.44 11.31 0.39
CA ALA A 227 6.93 12.01 1.57
C ALA A 227 6.14 11.64 2.83
N VAL A 228 4.80 11.65 2.76
CA VAL A 228 3.94 11.24 3.88
C VAL A 228 4.18 9.78 4.24
N GLY A 229 4.17 8.87 3.27
CA GLY A 229 4.39 7.44 3.52
C GLY A 229 5.74 7.15 4.16
N SER A 230 6.83 7.66 3.58
CA SER A 230 8.19 7.42 4.10
C SER A 230 8.40 8.04 5.49
N THR A 231 7.98 9.30 5.68
CA THR A 231 8.20 10.00 6.96
C THR A 231 7.37 9.41 8.09
N THR A 232 6.10 9.05 7.83
CA THR A 232 5.24 8.44 8.86
C THR A 232 5.73 7.05 9.26
N CYS A 233 6.22 6.26 8.30
CA CYS A 233 6.77 4.95 8.60
C CYS A 233 8.08 5.04 9.39
N PHE A 234 8.98 5.95 9.01
CA PHE A 234 10.19 6.22 9.76
C PHE A 234 9.90 6.68 11.19
N LEU A 235 9.08 7.73 11.32
CA LEU A 235 8.72 8.30 12.63
C LEU A 235 7.92 7.33 13.49
N GLY A 236 7.03 6.54 12.89
CA GLY A 236 6.26 5.56 13.64
C GLY A 236 7.13 4.41 14.17
N ALA A 237 8.11 3.95 13.38
CA ALA A 237 9.10 2.99 13.85
C ALA A 237 9.98 3.58 14.96
N TYR A 238 10.40 4.84 14.82
CA TYR A 238 11.13 5.56 15.87
C TYR A 238 10.32 5.72 17.16
N LEU A 239 9.06 6.13 17.06
CA LEU A 239 8.17 6.32 18.21
C LEU A 239 7.82 5.01 18.90
N SER A 240 7.80 3.89 18.17
CA SER A 240 7.50 2.58 18.76
C SER A 240 8.49 2.16 19.84
N TYR A 241 9.74 2.63 19.76
CA TYR A 241 10.75 2.41 20.78
C TYR A 241 10.37 3.05 22.14
N PHE A 242 9.86 4.28 22.09
CA PHE A 242 9.53 5.04 23.32
C PHE A 242 8.16 4.65 23.90
N LEU A 243 7.24 4.23 23.05
CA LEU A 243 5.87 3.89 23.45
C LEU A 243 5.73 2.40 23.83
N ASP A 244 6.79 1.61 23.61
CA ASP A 244 6.78 0.15 23.81
C ASP A 244 5.54 -0.52 23.18
N GLY A 245 5.16 -0.03 21.99
CA GLY A 245 3.93 -0.37 21.31
C GLY A 245 4.16 -1.05 19.96
N ALA A 246 3.11 -1.68 19.42
CA ALA A 246 3.14 -2.29 18.10
C ALA A 246 3.45 -1.24 17.02
N THR A 247 4.61 -1.36 16.37
CA THR A 247 5.12 -0.41 15.36
C THR A 247 4.09 -0.12 14.27
N GLY A 248 3.43 -1.17 13.73
CA GLY A 248 2.39 -1.03 12.72
C GLY A 248 1.22 -0.17 13.17
N GLY A 249 0.75 -0.39 14.41
CA GLY A 249 -0.35 0.39 15.00
C GLY A 249 -0.01 1.87 15.14
N ILE A 250 1.22 2.19 15.59
CA ILE A 250 1.68 3.58 15.74
C ILE A 250 1.77 4.28 14.38
N ILE A 251 2.31 3.60 13.36
CA ILE A 251 2.38 4.15 11.99
C ILE A 251 0.97 4.45 11.47
N ILE A 252 0.01 3.53 11.63
CA ILE A 252 -1.37 3.70 11.20
C ILE A 252 -2.01 4.90 11.89
N CYS A 253 -1.86 5.02 13.22
CA CYS A 253 -2.37 6.16 13.97
C CYS A 253 -1.77 7.48 13.48
N LEU A 254 -0.46 7.51 13.21
CA LEU A 254 0.23 8.69 12.71
C LEU A 254 -0.28 9.09 11.31
N GLN A 255 -0.42 8.13 10.40
CA GLN A 255 -0.98 8.36 9.06
C GLN A 255 -2.42 8.84 9.13
N THR A 256 -3.23 8.24 9.99
CA THR A 256 -4.62 8.65 10.20
C THR A 256 -4.71 10.08 10.75
N ALA A 257 -3.86 10.43 11.70
CA ALA A 257 -3.82 11.79 12.25
C ALA A 257 -3.46 12.83 11.17
N ILE A 258 -2.46 12.52 10.32
CA ILE A 258 -2.08 13.40 9.20
C ILE A 258 -3.20 13.50 8.15
N PHE A 259 -3.87 12.37 7.84
CA PHE A 259 -5.03 12.37 6.95
C PHE A 259 -6.16 13.24 7.50
N LEU A 260 -6.50 13.11 8.78
CA LEU A 260 -7.54 13.92 9.41
C LEU A 260 -7.16 15.41 9.43
N ALA A 261 -5.91 15.73 9.71
CA ALA A 261 -5.42 17.10 9.61
C ALA A 261 -5.55 17.66 8.18
N ALA A 262 -5.16 16.88 7.17
CA ALA A 262 -5.33 17.26 5.77
C ALA A 262 -6.81 17.40 5.41
N PHE A 263 -7.68 16.49 5.85
CA PHE A 263 -9.12 16.56 5.61
C PHE A 263 -9.75 17.83 6.21
N LEU A 264 -9.31 18.26 7.37
CA LEU A 264 -9.82 19.47 8.01
C LEU A 264 -9.25 20.74 7.37
N LEU A 265 -7.93 20.78 7.11
CA LEU A 265 -7.18 21.99 6.81
C LEU A 265 -6.85 22.18 5.31
N ALA A 266 -7.06 21.17 4.45
CA ALA A 266 -6.68 21.28 3.05
C ALA A 266 -7.35 22.49 2.38
N PRO A 267 -6.58 23.31 1.63
CA PRO A 267 -7.06 24.60 1.14
C PRO A 267 -8.13 24.46 0.05
N LYS A 268 -8.19 23.31 -0.65
CA LYS A 268 -9.16 23.10 -1.73
C LYS A 268 -10.26 22.08 -1.40
N HIS A 269 -9.87 20.95 -0.84
CA HIS A 269 -10.77 19.82 -0.60
C HIS A 269 -11.06 19.60 0.90
N GLY A 270 -10.49 20.44 1.76
CA GLY A 270 -10.72 20.36 3.19
C GLY A 270 -12.10 20.88 3.62
N MET A 271 -12.58 20.38 4.75
CA MET A 271 -13.89 20.71 5.28
C MET A 271 -14.04 22.22 5.60
N LEU A 272 -12.98 22.86 6.12
CA LEU A 272 -12.99 24.29 6.41
C LEU A 272 -13.06 25.16 5.14
N ALA A 273 -12.35 24.76 4.08
CA ALA A 273 -12.41 25.45 2.80
C ALA A 273 -13.77 25.28 2.11
N ALA A 274 -14.40 24.11 2.25
CA ALA A 274 -15.77 23.87 1.75
C ALA A 274 -16.80 24.75 2.47
N ARG A 275 -16.71 24.85 3.80
CA ARG A 275 -17.59 25.72 4.60
C ARG A 275 -17.40 27.20 4.24
N ARG A 276 -16.16 27.64 4.03
CA ARG A 276 -15.87 29.02 3.65
C ARG A 276 -16.48 29.38 2.29
N ARG A 277 -16.31 28.52 1.29
CA ARG A 277 -16.91 28.69 -0.04
C ARG A 277 -18.44 28.69 -0.02
N ALA A 278 -19.04 27.81 0.79
CA ALA A 278 -20.49 27.80 0.95
C ALA A 278 -21.02 29.12 1.57
N ARG A 279 -20.27 29.69 2.53
CA ARG A 279 -20.62 30.98 3.13
C ARG A 279 -20.47 32.14 2.15
N GLU A 280 -19.37 32.19 1.40
CA GLU A 280 -19.13 33.20 0.36
C GLU A 280 -20.20 33.15 -0.75
N ALA A 281 -20.67 31.95 -1.13
CA ALA A 281 -21.75 31.78 -2.09
C ALA A 281 -23.12 32.27 -1.58
N LEU A 282 -23.40 32.11 -0.28
CA LEU A 282 -24.62 32.63 0.34
C LEU A 282 -24.59 34.16 0.45
N GLU A 283 -23.46 34.75 0.75
CA GLU A 283 -23.25 36.20 0.83
C GLU A 283 -23.32 36.89 -0.56
N ALA A 284 -22.88 36.19 -1.63
CA ALA A 284 -22.93 36.69 -3.00
C ALA A 284 -24.28 36.52 -3.70
N GLY A 285 -25.18 35.70 -3.15
CA GLY A 285 -26.54 35.49 -3.65
C GLY A 285 -27.61 36.39 -3.00
N GLN A 286 -27.21 37.28 -2.07
CA GLN A 286 -28.01 38.36 -1.50
C GLN A 286 -27.67 39.71 -2.14
#